data_93c14f10d01f27f4a88bb4d100c9951a
#
_entry.id   93c14f10d01f27f4a88bb4d100c9951a
#
_cell.length_a   1.000
_cell.length_b   1.000
_cell.length_c   1.000
_cell.angle_alpha   90.00
_cell.angle_beta   90.00
_cell.angle_gamma   90.00
#
_symmetry.space_group_name_H-M   'P 1'
#
loop_
_entity.id
_entity.type
_entity.pdbx_description
1 polymer ?
#
loop_
_entity_poly.entity_id
_entity_poly.type
_entity_poly.pdbx_seq_one_letter_code
_entity_poly.pdbx_strand_id
1 'polypeptide(L)'
;NLEANAISQEGQVRADSVERGKRMPGLGCPAYTQGRSSPSRAVSTTESNTVTDIIDELQWRGLLAQTTDLDALRKALADGPITLYCGFDPTAGSLHVGHLIQALTLARFQQAGHRPIALVGGGTGLIGDPKPTGERQLNSTETVREWVDNLARQLSAFLRFTPEGEQPGPTDAILADNADWLGGINAIELLRDVGKHFSINQMLARETVKSRLDGEGMSYTEFSYVLLQSYDYVQLYRRYGCTLQTGGSDQWGNITAGLDLVRRMDGNEPHGPAHGLTTNLLTKADGTKFGKTETGTVWLDPELTSPYAFYQFWFNTDDRDVVRYLK
;
A
#
# COMPACT_ATOMS: atom_id res chain seq x y z
N ASN A 1 -37.54 -45.92 -21.48
CA ASN A 1 -37.95 -45.85 -22.88
C ASN A 1 -37.30 -44.63 -23.54
N LEU A 2 -36.41 -45.03 -24.46
CA LEU A 2 -36.14 -44.48 -25.79
C LEU A 2 -35.38 -43.16 -25.80
N GLU A 3 -34.33 -42.97 -26.43
CA GLU A 3 -33.40 -43.58 -27.37
C GLU A 3 -32.37 -42.52 -27.70
N ALA A 4 -31.17 -43.01 -27.76
CA ALA A 4 -30.00 -42.48 -28.40
C ALA A 4 -30.25 -41.68 -29.69
N ASN A 5 -29.45 -40.62 -29.91
CA ASN A 5 -28.78 -40.47 -31.20
C ASN A 5 -27.49 -39.66 -31.05
N ALA A 6 -26.40 -40.31 -31.46
CA ALA A 6 -25.08 -39.75 -31.63
C ALA A 6 -25.02 -38.96 -32.95
N ILE A 7 -24.33 -37.84 -32.97
CA ILE A 7 -23.61 -37.38 -34.16
C ILE A 7 -22.27 -36.79 -33.70
N SER A 8 -21.21 -37.48 -34.10
CA SER A 8 -19.83 -37.04 -34.10
C SER A 8 -19.64 -35.93 -35.13
N GLN A 9 -18.95 -34.87 -34.75
CA GLN A 9 -18.10 -34.15 -35.72
C GLN A 9 -16.84 -33.65 -35.00
N GLU A 10 -15.75 -34.17 -35.49
CA GLU A 10 -14.39 -33.71 -35.24
C GLU A 10 -14.26 -32.23 -35.65
N GLY A 11 -13.77 -31.41 -34.76
CA GLY A 11 -13.33 -30.06 -35.03
C GLY A 11 -12.00 -29.82 -34.33
N GLN A 12 -10.90 -30.07 -35.05
CA GLN A 12 -9.56 -29.61 -34.67
C GLN A 12 -9.59 -28.12 -34.41
N VAL A 13 -9.41 -27.72 -33.15
CA VAL A 13 -9.07 -26.34 -32.82
C VAL A 13 -7.56 -26.28 -32.63
N ARG A 14 -6.91 -25.62 -33.58
CA ARG A 14 -5.51 -25.24 -33.55
C ARG A 14 -5.21 -24.44 -32.26
N ALA A 15 -4.10 -24.79 -31.62
CA ALA A 15 -3.44 -23.99 -30.63
C ALA A 15 -2.92 -22.71 -31.31
N ASP A 16 -3.62 -21.59 -31.15
CA ASP A 16 -3.08 -20.29 -31.47
C ASP A 16 -2.49 -19.68 -30.19
N SER A 17 -1.23 -19.33 -30.34
CA SER A 17 -0.36 -18.64 -29.44
C SER A 17 -1.05 -17.45 -28.73
N VAL A 18 -1.03 -17.48 -27.40
CA VAL A 18 -1.38 -16.33 -26.56
C VAL A 18 -0.37 -15.21 -26.84
N GLU A 19 -0.79 -14.24 -27.60
CA GLU A 19 -0.08 -12.96 -27.75
C GLU A 19 -0.01 -12.23 -26.41
N ARG A 20 1.20 -11.86 -26.08
CA ARG A 20 1.59 -11.07 -24.92
C ARG A 20 0.79 -9.78 -24.84
N GLY A 21 0.41 -9.45 -23.61
CA GLY A 21 -0.39 -8.32 -23.20
C GLY A 21 -0.06 -7.00 -23.92
N LYS A 22 -1.08 -6.36 -24.39
CA LYS A 22 -1.05 -4.98 -24.85
C LYS A 22 -0.75 -4.08 -23.65
N ARG A 23 0.43 -3.48 -23.67
CA ARG A 23 0.79 -2.34 -22.82
C ARG A 23 -0.21 -1.22 -23.08
N MET A 24 -0.73 -0.62 -22.02
CA MET A 24 -1.54 0.59 -22.12
C MET A 24 -0.72 1.74 -22.72
N PRO A 25 -1.32 2.62 -23.54
CA PRO A 25 -0.66 3.82 -24.02
C PRO A 25 -0.39 4.77 -22.86
N GLY A 26 0.85 5.24 -22.75
CA GLY A 26 1.30 6.14 -21.71
C GLY A 26 0.51 7.45 -21.68
N LEU A 27 0.06 7.82 -20.50
CA LEU A 27 -0.40 9.16 -20.19
C LEU A 27 0.82 10.07 -20.09
N GLY A 28 1.08 10.85 -21.15
CA GLY A 28 2.13 11.85 -21.16
C GLY A 28 1.90 12.92 -20.08
N CYS A 29 2.84 13.04 -19.15
CA CYS A 29 2.90 14.18 -18.24
C CYS A 29 3.14 15.48 -19.04
N PRO A 30 2.40 16.57 -18.79
CA PRO A 30 2.73 17.87 -19.37
C PRO A 30 4.07 18.36 -18.78
N ALA A 31 5.03 18.65 -19.68
CA ALA A 31 6.31 19.21 -19.32
C ALA A 31 6.16 20.58 -18.63
N TYR A 32 6.59 20.66 -17.39
CA TYR A 32 6.73 21.93 -16.67
C TYR A 32 8.03 22.58 -17.14
N THR A 33 7.94 23.66 -17.94
CA THR A 33 9.09 24.44 -18.40
C THR A 33 9.72 25.19 -17.26
N GLN A 34 10.93 24.78 -16.85
CA GLN A 34 11.76 25.53 -15.91
C GLN A 34 12.33 26.78 -16.57
N GLY A 35 11.94 27.93 -16.06
CA GLY A 35 12.51 29.23 -16.39
C GLY A 35 13.69 29.60 -15.51
N ARG A 36 14.80 29.95 -16.20
CA ARG A 36 15.93 30.79 -15.77
C ARG A 36 16.85 30.29 -14.65
N SER A 37 18.02 29.88 -15.09
CA SER A 37 19.24 29.68 -14.29
C SER A 37 19.82 31.01 -13.78
N SER A 38 20.00 31.11 -12.46
CA SER A 38 20.93 32.05 -11.84
C SER A 38 22.22 31.33 -11.46
N PRO A 39 23.42 31.93 -11.57
CA PRO A 39 24.67 31.22 -11.30
C PRO A 39 24.83 30.98 -9.79
N SER A 40 24.89 29.75 -9.36
CA SER A 40 25.18 29.36 -8.00
C SER A 40 26.66 29.44 -7.70
N ARG A 41 26.99 30.24 -6.71
CA ARG A 41 28.31 30.30 -6.04
C ARG A 41 28.56 28.95 -5.36
N ALA A 42 29.56 28.20 -5.86
CA ALA A 42 30.00 26.95 -5.26
C ALA A 42 30.50 27.21 -3.81
N VAL A 43 29.73 26.83 -2.83
CA VAL A 43 30.19 26.65 -1.44
C VAL A 43 30.59 25.18 -1.33
N SER A 44 31.91 24.95 -1.27
CA SER A 44 32.48 23.65 -0.94
C SER A 44 32.23 23.40 0.56
N THR A 45 31.19 22.68 0.86
CA THR A 45 31.01 22.01 2.16
C THR A 45 31.22 20.53 1.96
N THR A 46 32.37 20.04 2.37
CA THR A 46 32.60 18.64 2.72
C THR A 46 31.81 18.34 4.00
N GLU A 47 30.47 18.32 3.91
CA GLU A 47 29.66 17.67 4.94
C GLU A 47 29.77 16.16 4.67
N SER A 48 30.37 15.45 5.62
CA SER A 48 30.23 14.01 5.72
C SER A 48 28.74 13.69 5.71
N ASN A 49 28.27 13.11 4.61
CA ASN A 49 26.91 12.57 4.50
C ASN A 49 26.85 11.38 5.46
N THR A 50 26.65 11.65 6.77
CA THR A 50 26.19 10.62 7.71
C THR A 50 24.79 10.28 7.24
N VAL A 51 24.64 9.17 6.52
CA VAL A 51 23.34 8.60 6.22
C VAL A 51 22.66 8.40 7.57
N THR A 52 21.73 9.31 7.89
CA THR A 52 20.95 9.19 9.12
C THR A 52 20.15 7.90 8.99
N ASP A 53 20.28 6.99 9.98
CA ASP A 53 19.49 5.77 10.01
C ASP A 53 18.00 6.14 9.89
N ILE A 54 17.33 5.61 8.88
CA ILE A 54 15.91 5.92 8.62
C ILE A 54 15.03 5.61 9.84
N ILE A 55 15.39 4.60 10.64
CA ILE A 55 14.66 4.27 11.86
C ILE A 55 14.82 5.39 12.90
N ASP A 56 16.02 5.95 13.05
CA ASP A 56 16.26 7.07 13.96
C ASP A 56 15.49 8.32 13.49
N GLU A 57 15.41 8.57 12.19
CA GLU A 57 14.59 9.65 11.65
C GLU A 57 13.10 9.44 11.97
N LEU A 58 12.57 8.23 11.76
CA LEU A 58 11.18 7.93 12.07
C LEU A 58 10.89 8.03 13.59
N GLN A 59 11.83 7.63 14.44
CA GLN A 59 11.73 7.79 15.90
C GLN A 59 11.74 9.27 16.30
N TRP A 60 12.68 10.05 15.77
CA TRP A 60 12.76 11.49 16.05
C TRP A 60 11.49 12.25 15.65
N ARG A 61 10.87 11.85 14.53
CA ARG A 61 9.58 12.40 14.07
C ARG A 61 8.39 11.92 14.91
N GLY A 62 8.59 10.93 15.78
CA GLY A 62 7.49 10.28 16.52
C GLY A 62 6.57 9.45 15.62
N LEU A 63 7.07 9.04 14.45
CA LEU A 63 6.30 8.24 13.50
C LEU A 63 6.35 6.76 13.83
N LEU A 64 7.45 6.23 14.36
CA LEU A 64 7.57 4.82 14.66
C LEU A 64 6.61 4.38 15.77
N ALA A 65 5.70 3.46 15.47
CA ALA A 65 4.77 2.87 16.43
C ALA A 65 5.24 1.48 16.88
N GLN A 66 5.36 0.54 15.94
CA GLN A 66 5.71 -0.87 16.21
C GLN A 66 6.60 -1.41 15.09
N THR A 67 7.47 -2.35 15.46
CA THR A 67 8.23 -3.19 14.52
C THR A 67 8.16 -4.65 15.00
N THR A 68 8.28 -5.59 14.08
CA THR A 68 8.32 -7.02 14.43
C THR A 68 9.60 -7.41 15.16
N ASP A 69 10.73 -6.87 14.71
CA ASP A 69 12.06 -7.03 15.32
C ASP A 69 12.90 -5.81 14.90
N LEU A 70 13.12 -4.89 15.84
CA LEU A 70 13.81 -3.64 15.55
C LEU A 70 15.28 -3.85 15.19
N ASP A 71 15.97 -4.74 15.90
CA ASP A 71 17.40 -4.97 15.69
C ASP A 71 17.66 -5.69 14.36
N ALA A 72 16.84 -6.71 14.06
CA ALA A 72 16.91 -7.39 12.77
C ALA A 72 16.57 -6.45 11.60
N LEU A 73 15.57 -5.56 11.74
CA LEU A 73 15.22 -4.57 10.73
C LEU A 73 16.36 -3.56 10.52
N ARG A 74 16.94 -3.01 11.61
CA ARG A 74 18.10 -2.11 11.51
C ARG A 74 19.27 -2.77 10.79
N LYS A 75 19.54 -4.04 11.12
CA LYS A 75 20.59 -4.80 10.45
C LYS A 75 20.30 -4.94 8.96
N ALA A 76 19.10 -5.36 8.58
CA ALA A 76 18.71 -5.49 7.17
C ALA A 76 18.83 -4.17 6.39
N LEU A 77 18.44 -3.03 6.98
CA LEU A 77 18.58 -1.72 6.40
C LEU A 77 20.05 -1.27 6.24
N ALA A 78 20.91 -1.66 7.17
CA ALA A 78 22.35 -1.35 7.13
C ALA A 78 23.12 -2.25 6.15
N ASP A 79 22.68 -3.49 5.95
CA ASP A 79 23.32 -4.44 5.03
C ASP A 79 23.14 -4.05 3.53
N GLY A 80 22.19 -3.15 3.22
CA GLY A 80 21.99 -2.62 1.87
C GLY A 80 20.56 -2.18 1.56
N PRO A 81 20.30 -1.76 0.30
CA PRO A 81 18.97 -1.38 -0.12
C PRO A 81 17.99 -2.54 -0.02
N ILE A 82 16.86 -2.30 0.66
CA ILE A 82 15.74 -3.25 0.69
C ILE A 82 14.57 -2.72 -0.12
N THR A 83 13.69 -3.64 -0.54
CA THR A 83 12.39 -3.29 -1.11
C THR A 83 11.32 -3.33 -0.03
N LEU A 84 10.49 -2.29 0.04
CA LEU A 84 9.41 -2.17 1.01
C LEU A 84 8.10 -1.75 0.34
N TYR A 85 6.96 -2.00 1.00
CA TYR A 85 5.70 -1.55 0.45
C TYR A 85 4.73 -0.97 1.48
N CYS A 86 3.81 -0.14 1.00
CA CYS A 86 2.58 0.23 1.68
C CYS A 86 1.40 0.07 0.73
N GLY A 87 0.28 -0.45 1.25
CA GLY A 87 -0.97 -0.61 0.51
C GLY A 87 -1.85 0.65 0.62
N PHE A 88 -2.50 1.00 -0.49
CA PHE A 88 -3.45 2.10 -0.62
C PHE A 88 -4.74 1.58 -1.27
N ASP A 89 -5.72 1.24 -0.44
CA ASP A 89 -7.01 0.79 -0.95
C ASP A 89 -7.83 1.96 -1.51
N PRO A 90 -8.39 1.81 -2.71
CA PRO A 90 -9.24 2.81 -3.34
C PRO A 90 -10.62 2.81 -2.68
N THR A 91 -10.74 3.44 -1.52
CA THR A 91 -12.00 3.60 -0.78
C THR A 91 -12.74 4.89 -1.15
N ALA A 92 -12.14 5.72 -1.97
CA ALA A 92 -12.65 6.95 -2.57
C ALA A 92 -11.79 7.33 -3.76
N GLY A 93 -12.24 8.28 -4.57
CA GLY A 93 -11.53 8.79 -5.76
C GLY A 93 -10.24 9.55 -5.47
N SER A 94 -9.85 9.75 -4.21
CA SER A 94 -8.65 10.47 -3.81
C SER A 94 -8.04 9.93 -2.53
N LEU A 95 -6.73 10.13 -2.38
CA LEU A 95 -6.05 10.06 -1.09
C LEU A 95 -6.49 11.24 -0.21
N HIS A 96 -6.41 11.05 1.09
CA HIS A 96 -6.65 12.11 2.08
C HIS A 96 -5.43 12.30 2.98
N VAL A 97 -5.42 13.35 3.81
CA VAL A 97 -4.28 13.67 4.69
C VAL A 97 -3.87 12.51 5.62
N GLY A 98 -4.76 11.56 5.93
CA GLY A 98 -4.38 10.35 6.67
C GLY A 98 -3.45 9.41 5.88
N HIS A 99 -3.58 9.36 4.55
CA HIS A 99 -2.67 8.60 3.66
C HIS A 99 -1.34 9.32 3.43
N LEU A 100 -1.30 10.64 3.66
CA LEU A 100 -0.09 11.45 3.45
C LEU A 100 1.10 10.93 4.26
N ILE A 101 0.88 10.49 5.51
CA ILE A 101 1.93 9.90 6.34
C ILE A 101 2.56 8.69 5.66
N GLN A 102 1.74 7.81 5.11
CA GLN A 102 2.23 6.58 4.47
C GLN A 102 3.01 6.91 3.19
N ALA A 103 2.49 7.83 2.36
CA ALA A 103 3.19 8.30 1.18
C ALA A 103 4.55 8.97 1.52
N LEU A 104 4.56 9.82 2.55
CA LEU A 104 5.80 10.46 3.03
C LEU A 104 6.75 9.45 3.69
N THR A 105 6.25 8.42 4.37
CA THR A 105 7.10 7.35 4.92
C THR A 105 7.80 6.60 3.79
N LEU A 106 7.08 6.19 2.74
CA LEU A 106 7.70 5.58 1.56
C LEU A 106 8.73 6.50 0.90
N ALA A 107 8.42 7.81 0.77
CA ALA A 107 9.35 8.78 0.19
C ALA A 107 10.63 8.93 1.03
N ARG A 108 10.55 8.87 2.37
CA ARG A 108 11.74 8.89 3.24
C ARG A 108 12.60 7.65 3.08
N PHE A 109 11.99 6.48 3.00
CA PHE A 109 12.73 5.26 2.68
C PHE A 109 13.40 5.34 1.30
N GLN A 110 12.73 5.92 0.31
CA GLN A 110 13.34 6.14 -1.02
C GLN A 110 14.53 7.08 -0.95
N GLN A 111 14.43 8.18 -0.21
CA GLN A 111 15.52 9.15 0.02
C GLN A 111 16.69 8.51 0.78
N ALA A 112 16.41 7.58 1.68
CA ALA A 112 17.42 6.80 2.40
C ALA A 112 18.08 5.69 1.55
N GLY A 113 17.70 5.55 0.27
CA GLY A 113 18.32 4.61 -0.67
C GLY A 113 17.61 3.25 -0.79
N HIS A 114 16.42 3.11 -0.23
CA HIS A 114 15.60 1.90 -0.34
C HIS A 114 14.60 2.02 -1.49
N ARG A 115 14.03 0.88 -1.92
CA ARG A 115 13.12 0.83 -3.06
C ARG A 115 11.66 0.68 -2.62
N PRO A 116 10.81 1.72 -2.64
CA PRO A 116 9.43 1.61 -2.26
C PRO A 116 8.54 1.01 -3.36
N ILE A 117 7.53 0.26 -2.93
CA ILE A 117 6.40 -0.16 -3.75
C ILE A 117 5.16 0.56 -3.23
N ALA A 118 4.51 1.34 -4.07
CA ALA A 118 3.16 1.81 -3.82
C ALA A 118 2.19 0.75 -4.35
N LEU A 119 1.55 0.00 -3.45
CA LEU A 119 0.58 -1.02 -3.81
C LEU A 119 -0.81 -0.40 -3.84
N VAL A 120 -1.46 -0.33 -5.00
CA VAL A 120 -2.86 0.04 -5.09
C VAL A 120 -3.76 -1.18 -5.03
N GLY A 121 -4.87 -1.05 -4.33
CA GLY A 121 -5.78 -2.15 -4.01
C GLY A 121 -6.87 -2.36 -5.07
N GLY A 122 -6.54 -2.60 -6.35
CA GLY A 122 -7.55 -2.85 -7.39
C GLY A 122 -8.40 -4.11 -7.13
N GLY A 123 -7.81 -5.13 -6.49
CA GLY A 123 -8.54 -6.32 -6.05
C GLY A 123 -9.16 -6.17 -4.67
N THR A 124 -8.38 -5.72 -3.68
CA THR A 124 -8.84 -5.55 -2.30
C THR A 124 -9.85 -4.42 -2.16
N GLY A 125 -9.81 -3.39 -3.00
CA GLY A 125 -10.80 -2.31 -3.04
C GLY A 125 -12.22 -2.74 -3.41
N LEU A 126 -12.37 -3.91 -4.05
CA LEU A 126 -13.68 -4.52 -4.32
C LEU A 126 -14.31 -5.12 -3.06
N ILE A 127 -13.52 -5.36 -2.01
CA ILE A 127 -13.93 -5.98 -0.75
C ILE A 127 -13.86 -4.98 0.40
N GLY A 128 -12.68 -4.39 0.60
CA GLY A 128 -12.38 -3.38 1.62
C GLY A 128 -12.09 -3.95 3.01
N ASP A 129 -11.07 -3.38 3.66
CA ASP A 129 -10.66 -3.73 5.02
C ASP A 129 -11.79 -3.49 6.02
N PRO A 130 -12.08 -4.44 6.93
CA PRO A 130 -13.15 -4.31 7.92
C PRO A 130 -13.06 -3.03 8.76
N LYS A 131 -14.19 -2.34 8.92
CA LYS A 131 -14.31 -1.20 9.83
C LYS A 131 -14.79 -1.64 11.20
N PRO A 132 -14.48 -0.89 12.26
CA PRO A 132 -15.07 -1.12 13.57
C PRO A 132 -16.59 -0.99 13.60
N THR A 133 -17.17 -0.20 12.69
CA THR A 133 -18.61 0.10 12.61
C THR A 133 -19.13 -0.16 11.19
N GLY A 134 -20.12 -1.03 11.06
CA GLY A 134 -20.86 -1.27 9.82
C GLY A 134 -20.07 -1.97 8.72
N GLU A 135 -20.77 -2.62 7.82
CA GLU A 135 -20.19 -3.25 6.63
C GLU A 135 -19.83 -2.22 5.57
N ARG A 136 -18.83 -2.52 4.75
CA ARG A 136 -18.45 -1.66 3.62
C ARG A 136 -19.45 -1.80 2.48
N GLN A 137 -19.81 -0.68 1.87
CA GLN A 137 -20.50 -0.71 0.60
C GLN A 137 -19.52 -1.17 -0.49
N LEU A 138 -19.92 -2.18 -1.25
CA LEU A 138 -19.13 -2.68 -2.37
C LEU A 138 -19.29 -1.74 -3.57
N ASN A 139 -18.18 -1.39 -4.19
CA ASN A 139 -18.15 -0.56 -5.40
C ASN A 139 -18.07 -1.43 -6.66
N SER A 140 -18.45 -0.88 -7.81
CA SER A 140 -18.28 -1.57 -9.08
C SER A 140 -16.79 -1.66 -9.46
N THR A 141 -16.45 -2.62 -10.30
CA THR A 141 -15.09 -2.79 -10.82
C THR A 141 -14.62 -1.56 -11.58
N GLU A 142 -15.53 -0.92 -12.32
CA GLU A 142 -15.25 0.31 -13.08
C GLU A 142 -14.87 1.46 -12.14
N THR A 143 -15.66 1.67 -11.08
CA THR A 143 -15.40 2.69 -10.06
C THR A 143 -14.06 2.47 -9.36
N VAL A 144 -13.78 1.23 -8.96
CA VAL A 144 -12.53 0.89 -8.29
C VAL A 144 -11.34 1.13 -9.22
N ARG A 145 -11.44 0.78 -10.50
CA ARG A 145 -10.38 1.01 -11.50
C ARG A 145 -10.09 2.50 -11.69
N GLU A 146 -11.13 3.32 -11.84
CA GLU A 146 -10.98 4.78 -11.92
C GLU A 146 -10.26 5.35 -10.68
N TRP A 147 -10.63 4.87 -9.50
CA TRP A 147 -9.99 5.32 -8.26
C TRP A 147 -8.53 4.84 -8.15
N VAL A 148 -8.21 3.64 -8.61
CA VAL A 148 -6.82 3.14 -8.70
C VAL A 148 -5.96 4.09 -9.54
N ASP A 149 -6.45 4.49 -10.73
CA ASP A 149 -5.73 5.42 -11.61
C ASP A 149 -5.51 6.80 -10.93
N ASN A 150 -6.51 7.28 -10.20
CA ASN A 150 -6.43 8.53 -9.45
C ASN A 150 -5.39 8.45 -8.31
N LEU A 151 -5.40 7.37 -7.53
CA LEU A 151 -4.44 7.15 -6.45
C LEU A 151 -3.01 7.04 -7.00
N ALA A 152 -2.80 6.27 -8.07
CA ALA A 152 -1.52 6.12 -8.73
C ALA A 152 -0.94 7.47 -9.16
N ARG A 153 -1.75 8.33 -9.79
CA ARG A 153 -1.36 9.69 -10.18
C ARG A 153 -0.99 10.56 -8.99
N GLN A 154 -1.74 10.48 -7.88
CA GLN A 154 -1.45 11.27 -6.68
C GLN A 154 -0.17 10.79 -5.98
N LEU A 155 0.09 9.48 -5.95
CA LEU A 155 1.31 8.91 -5.36
C LEU A 155 2.57 9.32 -6.13
N SER A 156 2.47 9.59 -7.44
CA SER A 156 3.60 10.09 -8.25
C SER A 156 4.08 11.50 -7.85
N ALA A 157 3.30 12.24 -7.07
CA ALA A 157 3.75 13.51 -6.50
C ALA A 157 4.71 13.34 -5.32
N PHE A 158 4.73 12.18 -4.68
CA PHE A 158 5.54 11.88 -3.50
C PHE A 158 6.72 10.96 -3.78
N LEU A 159 6.58 10.07 -4.75
CA LEU A 159 7.55 9.03 -5.07
C LEU A 159 8.14 9.25 -6.46
N ARG A 160 9.44 9.02 -6.58
CA ARG A 160 10.10 9.04 -7.88
C ARG A 160 9.95 7.67 -8.52
N PHE A 161 9.19 7.60 -9.60
CA PHE A 161 9.07 6.45 -10.47
C PHE A 161 10.01 6.59 -11.67
N THR A 162 10.34 5.47 -12.32
CA THR A 162 11.10 5.49 -13.58
C THR A 162 10.31 6.20 -14.65
N PRO A 163 10.88 7.23 -15.32
CA PRO A 163 10.23 7.86 -16.47
C PRO A 163 9.98 6.85 -17.60
N GLU A 164 8.95 7.11 -18.40
CA GLU A 164 8.62 6.25 -19.53
C GLU A 164 9.78 6.20 -20.54
N GLY A 165 10.17 4.98 -20.92
CA GLY A 165 11.28 4.73 -21.86
C GLY A 165 12.67 4.69 -21.22
N GLU A 166 12.80 4.95 -19.93
CA GLU A 166 14.06 4.84 -19.19
C GLU A 166 14.22 3.48 -18.49
N GLN A 167 15.45 3.14 -18.13
CA GLN A 167 15.72 1.95 -17.31
C GLN A 167 15.52 2.28 -15.84
N PRO A 168 14.89 1.39 -15.05
CA PRO A 168 14.68 1.60 -13.63
C PRO A 168 15.98 1.80 -12.86
N GLY A 169 16.06 2.88 -12.11
CA GLY A 169 17.10 3.07 -11.10
C GLY A 169 16.90 2.14 -9.88
N PRO A 170 17.96 1.94 -9.08
CA PRO A 170 17.92 0.99 -7.95
C PRO A 170 16.90 1.38 -6.88
N THR A 171 16.58 2.67 -6.77
CA THR A 171 15.64 3.21 -5.76
C THR A 171 14.35 3.74 -6.37
N ASP A 172 14.16 3.60 -7.70
CA ASP A 172 12.93 4.06 -8.31
C ASP A 172 11.74 3.23 -7.79
N ALA A 173 10.69 3.94 -7.43
CA ALA A 173 9.49 3.34 -6.89
C ALA A 173 8.81 2.40 -7.91
N ILE A 174 8.14 1.40 -7.40
CA ILE A 174 7.29 0.50 -8.18
C ILE A 174 5.83 0.86 -7.87
N LEU A 175 5.03 1.04 -8.91
CA LEU A 175 3.58 1.02 -8.79
C LEU A 175 3.12 -0.41 -9.07
N ALA A 176 2.42 -1.02 -8.12
CA ALA A 176 1.85 -2.35 -8.27
C ALA A 176 0.34 -2.31 -7.99
N ASP A 177 -0.42 -3.11 -8.71
CA ASP A 177 -1.86 -3.30 -8.48
C ASP A 177 -2.11 -4.76 -8.06
N ASN A 178 -2.75 -4.98 -6.92
CA ASN A 178 -3.03 -6.34 -6.47
C ASN A 178 -4.11 -7.06 -7.29
N ALA A 179 -4.83 -6.35 -8.15
CA ALA A 179 -5.70 -6.99 -9.15
C ALA A 179 -4.93 -7.93 -10.10
N ASP A 180 -3.62 -7.68 -10.33
CA ASP A 180 -2.76 -8.48 -11.20
C ASP A 180 -2.58 -9.93 -10.73
N TRP A 181 -2.76 -10.20 -9.46
CA TRP A 181 -2.65 -11.56 -8.91
C TRP A 181 -3.92 -12.02 -8.21
N LEU A 182 -4.70 -11.13 -7.59
CA LEU A 182 -5.96 -11.50 -6.97
C LEU A 182 -7.03 -11.83 -8.02
N GLY A 183 -7.02 -11.15 -9.17
CA GLY A 183 -7.93 -11.43 -10.27
C GLY A 183 -7.72 -12.78 -10.96
N GLY A 184 -6.51 -13.36 -10.83
CA GLY A 184 -6.15 -14.63 -11.46
C GLY A 184 -6.26 -15.86 -10.55
N ILE A 185 -6.27 -15.69 -9.22
CA ILE A 185 -6.38 -16.80 -8.29
C ILE A 185 -7.83 -17.30 -8.20
N ASN A 186 -8.06 -18.59 -8.40
CA ASN A 186 -9.39 -19.14 -8.23
C ASN A 186 -9.70 -19.46 -6.75
N ALA A 187 -10.99 -19.58 -6.42
CA ALA A 187 -11.44 -19.78 -5.04
C ALA A 187 -10.87 -21.06 -4.38
N ILE A 188 -10.73 -22.14 -5.14
CA ILE A 188 -10.19 -23.40 -4.59
C ILE A 188 -8.70 -23.25 -4.29
N GLU A 189 -7.94 -22.61 -5.16
CA GLU A 189 -6.52 -22.34 -4.98
C GLU A 189 -6.30 -21.41 -3.77
N LEU A 190 -7.06 -20.32 -3.66
CA LEU A 190 -7.00 -19.43 -2.51
C LEU A 190 -7.26 -20.17 -1.19
N LEU A 191 -8.30 -20.99 -1.12
CA LEU A 191 -8.63 -21.71 0.10
C LEU A 191 -7.62 -22.83 0.43
N ARG A 192 -7.19 -23.60 -0.58
CA ARG A 192 -6.28 -24.74 -0.41
C ARG A 192 -4.85 -24.29 -0.07
N ASP A 193 -4.33 -23.28 -0.77
CA ASP A 193 -2.91 -22.93 -0.72
C ASP A 193 -2.61 -21.76 0.20
N VAL A 194 -3.54 -20.81 0.34
CA VAL A 194 -3.43 -19.66 1.23
C VAL A 194 -4.23 -19.89 2.50
N GLY A 195 -5.51 -20.20 2.39
CA GLY A 195 -6.45 -20.32 3.52
C GLY A 195 -6.03 -21.32 4.58
N LYS A 196 -5.40 -22.44 4.18
CA LYS A 196 -4.90 -23.48 5.12
C LYS A 196 -3.90 -22.95 6.16
N HIS A 197 -3.26 -21.82 5.89
CA HIS A 197 -2.27 -21.22 6.79
C HIS A 197 -2.90 -20.32 7.86
N PHE A 198 -4.20 -20.03 7.76
CA PHE A 198 -4.93 -19.15 8.69
C PHE A 198 -5.72 -19.98 9.72
N SER A 199 -5.45 -19.72 11.00
CA SER A 199 -6.23 -20.31 12.08
C SER A 199 -7.48 -19.49 12.33
N ILE A 200 -8.66 -20.11 12.26
CA ILE A 200 -9.94 -19.46 12.57
C ILE A 200 -9.92 -18.86 13.98
N ASN A 201 -9.35 -19.55 14.97
CA ASN A 201 -9.28 -19.04 16.34
C ASN A 201 -8.44 -17.76 16.43
N GLN A 202 -7.32 -17.68 15.70
CA GLN A 202 -6.50 -16.46 15.64
C GLN A 202 -7.21 -15.33 14.91
N MET A 203 -7.93 -15.63 13.83
CA MET A 203 -8.72 -14.63 13.10
C MET A 203 -9.86 -14.08 13.97
N LEU A 204 -10.60 -14.92 14.69
CA LEU A 204 -11.65 -14.53 15.61
C LEU A 204 -11.12 -13.77 16.85
N ALA A 205 -9.87 -13.99 17.23
CA ALA A 205 -9.26 -13.30 18.37
C ALA A 205 -8.85 -11.85 18.07
N ARG A 206 -8.86 -11.41 16.80
CA ARG A 206 -8.51 -10.04 16.41
C ARG A 206 -9.53 -9.05 16.95
N GLU A 207 -9.06 -7.92 17.47
CA GLU A 207 -9.90 -6.94 18.17
C GLU A 207 -11.01 -6.39 17.26
N THR A 208 -10.67 -6.06 16.01
CA THR A 208 -11.65 -5.58 15.02
C THR A 208 -12.74 -6.61 14.74
N VAL A 209 -12.36 -7.90 14.66
CA VAL A 209 -13.33 -8.99 14.45
C VAL A 209 -14.21 -9.18 15.67
N LYS A 210 -13.62 -9.24 16.87
CA LYS A 210 -14.40 -9.35 18.13
C LYS A 210 -15.42 -8.24 18.26
N SER A 211 -14.98 -6.99 18.12
CA SER A 211 -15.85 -5.82 18.23
C SER A 211 -17.05 -5.89 17.27
N ARG A 212 -16.86 -6.43 16.06
CA ARG A 212 -17.91 -6.61 15.07
C ARG A 212 -18.84 -7.78 15.41
N LEU A 213 -18.30 -8.90 15.89
CA LEU A 213 -19.11 -10.07 16.29
C LEU A 213 -19.97 -9.81 17.52
N ASP A 214 -19.50 -8.97 18.44
CA ASP A 214 -20.25 -8.54 19.61
C ASP A 214 -21.35 -7.51 19.27
N GLY A 215 -21.35 -6.94 18.06
CA GLY A 215 -22.29 -5.94 17.56
C GLY A 215 -23.12 -6.42 16.37
N GLU A 216 -22.97 -5.75 15.23
CA GLU A 216 -23.77 -5.97 14.01
C GLU A 216 -23.40 -7.23 13.23
N GLY A 217 -22.33 -7.93 13.64
CA GLY A 217 -21.78 -9.06 12.90
C GLY A 217 -20.84 -8.63 11.77
N MET A 218 -20.35 -9.62 11.01
CA MET A 218 -19.39 -9.43 9.93
C MET A 218 -19.68 -10.43 8.82
N SER A 219 -19.66 -10.00 7.57
CA SER A 219 -19.76 -10.92 6.44
C SER A 219 -18.47 -11.74 6.28
N TYR A 220 -18.60 -12.91 5.64
CA TYR A 220 -17.43 -13.71 5.27
C TYR A 220 -16.48 -12.93 4.35
N THR A 221 -17.01 -12.06 3.51
CA THR A 221 -16.25 -11.19 2.61
C THR A 221 -15.28 -10.30 3.40
N GLU A 222 -15.78 -9.53 4.36
CA GLU A 222 -14.93 -8.69 5.23
C GLU A 222 -13.98 -9.55 6.08
N PHE A 223 -14.48 -10.68 6.64
CA PHE A 223 -13.66 -11.58 7.46
C PHE A 223 -12.46 -12.14 6.70
N SER A 224 -12.62 -12.41 5.40
CA SER A 224 -11.56 -12.96 4.54
C SER A 224 -10.54 -11.94 4.06
N TYR A 225 -10.76 -10.63 4.26
CA TYR A 225 -9.86 -9.57 3.78
C TYR A 225 -8.40 -9.80 4.19
N VAL A 226 -8.15 -10.22 5.42
CA VAL A 226 -6.80 -10.49 5.92
C VAL A 226 -6.02 -11.50 5.07
N LEU A 227 -6.71 -12.48 4.47
CA LEU A 227 -6.08 -13.47 3.58
C LEU A 227 -5.53 -12.78 2.32
N LEU A 228 -6.31 -11.86 1.75
CA LEU A 228 -5.97 -11.14 0.53
C LEU A 228 -4.75 -10.24 0.74
N GLN A 229 -4.79 -9.40 1.78
CA GLN A 229 -3.66 -8.53 2.12
C GLN A 229 -2.40 -9.32 2.51
N SER A 230 -2.55 -10.45 3.18
CA SER A 230 -1.40 -11.32 3.50
C SER A 230 -0.82 -11.95 2.23
N TYR A 231 -1.67 -12.32 1.27
CA TYR A 231 -1.24 -12.86 -0.01
C TYR A 231 -0.55 -11.81 -0.88
N ASP A 232 -0.96 -10.53 -0.77
CA ASP A 232 -0.23 -9.42 -1.40
C ASP A 232 1.23 -9.40 -0.95
N TYR A 233 1.50 -9.56 0.34
CA TYR A 233 2.88 -9.60 0.83
C TYR A 233 3.68 -10.76 0.23
N VAL A 234 3.10 -11.95 0.15
CA VAL A 234 3.74 -13.11 -0.51
C VAL A 234 4.04 -12.82 -1.98
N GLN A 235 3.09 -12.21 -2.71
CA GLN A 235 3.30 -11.88 -4.11
C GLN A 235 4.39 -10.82 -4.31
N LEU A 236 4.41 -9.79 -3.47
CA LEU A 236 5.44 -8.75 -3.51
C LEU A 236 6.81 -9.28 -3.09
N TYR A 237 6.85 -10.16 -2.09
CA TYR A 237 8.07 -10.86 -1.68
C TYR A 237 8.67 -11.67 -2.84
N ARG A 238 7.86 -12.49 -3.50
CA ARG A 238 8.29 -13.36 -4.61
C ARG A 238 8.67 -12.59 -5.88
N ARG A 239 7.90 -11.55 -6.23
CA ARG A 239 8.05 -10.83 -7.51
C ARG A 239 9.11 -9.73 -7.45
N TYR A 240 9.26 -9.09 -6.31
CA TYR A 240 10.08 -7.87 -6.19
C TYR A 240 11.13 -7.95 -5.07
N GLY A 241 11.25 -9.06 -4.36
CA GLY A 241 12.13 -9.18 -3.21
C GLY A 241 11.73 -8.24 -2.07
N CYS A 242 10.43 -7.97 -1.91
CA CYS A 242 9.92 -7.06 -0.90
C CYS A 242 10.00 -7.70 0.49
N THR A 243 10.85 -7.16 1.36
CA THR A 243 11.10 -7.72 2.70
C THR A 243 10.58 -6.86 3.85
N LEU A 244 9.95 -5.69 3.56
CA LEU A 244 9.35 -4.85 4.60
C LEU A 244 7.95 -4.38 4.17
N GLN A 245 6.95 -4.63 5.04
CA GLN A 245 5.64 -3.99 4.93
C GLN A 245 5.53 -2.86 5.93
N THR A 246 5.07 -1.69 5.47
CA THR A 246 4.73 -0.55 6.34
C THR A 246 3.25 -0.19 6.23
N GLY A 247 2.72 0.45 7.28
CA GLY A 247 1.34 0.90 7.34
C GLY A 247 1.04 1.70 8.60
N GLY A 248 -0.21 2.11 8.81
CA GLY A 248 -0.66 2.69 10.07
C GLY A 248 -0.70 1.65 11.19
N SER A 249 -0.67 2.08 12.45
CA SER A 249 -0.71 1.18 13.62
C SER A 249 -2.00 0.33 13.69
N ASP A 250 -3.08 0.76 13.06
CA ASP A 250 -4.30 -0.01 12.87
C ASP A 250 -4.11 -1.24 11.96
N GLN A 251 -3.08 -1.24 11.12
CA GLN A 251 -2.73 -2.33 10.20
C GLN A 251 -1.83 -3.40 10.82
N TRP A 252 -1.42 -3.26 12.07
CA TRP A 252 -0.48 -4.19 12.73
C TRP A 252 -0.88 -5.66 12.61
N GLY A 253 -2.15 -5.94 12.85
CA GLY A 253 -2.68 -7.30 12.75
C GLY A 253 -2.65 -7.88 11.33
N ASN A 254 -2.91 -7.06 10.29
CA ASN A 254 -2.80 -7.49 8.90
C ASN A 254 -1.34 -7.70 8.50
N ILE A 255 -0.45 -6.78 8.91
CA ILE A 255 0.99 -6.86 8.63
C ILE A 255 1.59 -8.14 9.23
N THR A 256 1.32 -8.43 10.50
CA THR A 256 1.85 -9.63 11.16
C THR A 256 1.31 -10.93 10.55
N ALA A 257 0.05 -10.93 10.09
CA ALA A 257 -0.51 -12.08 9.37
C ALA A 257 0.18 -12.29 8.02
N GLY A 258 0.52 -11.21 7.31
CA GLY A 258 1.28 -11.25 6.06
C GLY A 258 2.68 -11.83 6.24
N LEU A 259 3.40 -11.38 7.28
CA LEU A 259 4.71 -11.93 7.64
C LEU A 259 4.65 -13.43 7.94
N ASP A 260 3.67 -13.85 8.74
CA ASP A 260 3.49 -15.26 9.10
C ASP A 260 3.19 -16.11 7.85
N LEU A 261 2.44 -15.56 6.90
CA LEU A 261 2.15 -16.22 5.63
C LEU A 261 3.40 -16.37 4.76
N VAL A 262 4.21 -15.31 4.59
CA VAL A 262 5.50 -15.39 3.86
C VAL A 262 6.39 -16.48 4.46
N ARG A 263 6.55 -16.49 5.79
CA ARG A 263 7.33 -17.50 6.49
C ARG A 263 6.79 -18.92 6.27
N ARG A 264 5.48 -19.12 6.30
CA ARG A 264 4.85 -20.45 6.13
C ARG A 264 4.87 -20.95 4.70
N MET A 265 4.79 -20.08 3.73
CA MET A 265 4.77 -20.46 2.30
C MET A 265 6.17 -20.57 1.71
N ASP A 266 7.07 -19.65 2.05
CA ASP A 266 8.38 -19.49 1.40
C ASP A 266 9.57 -19.73 2.34
N GLY A 267 9.34 -19.92 3.65
CA GLY A 267 10.41 -20.21 4.60
C GLY A 267 11.44 -19.07 4.76
N ASN A 268 11.10 -17.84 4.33
CA ASN A 268 12.00 -16.69 4.22
C ASN A 268 13.08 -16.83 3.13
N GLU A 269 12.88 -17.66 2.14
CA GLU A 269 13.78 -17.82 1.00
C GLU A 269 13.09 -17.31 -0.30
N PRO A 270 13.83 -16.72 -1.24
CA PRO A 270 15.29 -16.52 -1.24
C PRO A 270 15.73 -15.14 -0.66
N HIS A 271 14.81 -14.28 -0.19
CA HIS A 271 15.09 -12.87 0.10
C HIS A 271 15.40 -12.58 1.58
N GLY A 272 15.40 -13.59 2.44
CA GLY A 272 15.58 -13.43 3.86
C GLY A 272 14.29 -13.11 4.62
N PRO A 273 14.38 -12.82 5.94
CA PRO A 273 13.21 -12.57 6.78
C PRO A 273 12.39 -11.38 6.33
N ALA A 274 11.07 -11.55 6.34
CA ALA A 274 10.14 -10.46 6.14
C ALA A 274 9.95 -9.67 7.44
N HIS A 275 9.80 -8.34 7.34
CA HIS A 275 9.67 -7.41 8.45
C HIS A 275 8.37 -6.61 8.34
N GLY A 276 7.90 -6.11 9.48
CA GLY A 276 6.78 -5.18 9.58
C GLY A 276 7.13 -3.96 10.40
N LEU A 277 6.69 -2.81 9.92
CA LEU A 277 6.81 -1.53 10.61
C LEU A 277 5.49 -0.78 10.53
N THR A 278 5.02 -0.25 11.66
CA THR A 278 3.85 0.63 11.65
C THR A 278 4.19 2.03 12.13
N THR A 279 3.46 2.99 11.57
CA THR A 279 3.52 4.38 11.98
C THR A 279 2.35 4.73 12.89
N ASN A 280 2.56 5.69 13.79
CA ASN A 280 1.50 6.24 14.60
C ASN A 280 0.42 6.89 13.72
N LEU A 281 -0.85 6.65 14.06
CA LEU A 281 -1.94 7.37 13.41
C LEU A 281 -1.90 8.85 13.81
N LEU A 282 -2.20 9.74 12.87
CA LEU A 282 -2.38 11.13 13.17
C LEU A 282 -3.70 11.33 13.91
N THR A 283 -3.60 11.91 15.10
CA THR A 283 -4.72 12.37 15.90
C THR A 283 -4.48 13.82 16.27
N LYS A 284 -5.52 14.58 16.54
CA LYS A 284 -5.41 15.91 17.14
C LYS A 284 -5.07 15.79 18.63
N ALA A 285 -4.61 16.90 19.25
CA ALA A 285 -4.28 16.97 20.67
C ALA A 285 -5.46 16.60 21.60
N ASP A 286 -6.68 16.77 21.13
CA ASP A 286 -7.91 16.36 21.83
C ASP A 286 -8.26 14.88 21.63
N GLY A 287 -7.43 14.09 20.93
CA GLY A 287 -7.63 12.69 20.63
C GLY A 287 -8.58 12.41 19.46
N THR A 288 -9.15 13.43 18.83
CA THR A 288 -10.01 13.25 17.66
C THR A 288 -9.21 12.87 16.41
N LYS A 289 -9.89 12.25 15.45
CA LYS A 289 -9.24 11.82 14.19
C LYS A 289 -8.77 13.03 13.40
N PHE A 290 -7.51 13.00 12.99
CA PHE A 290 -6.93 13.99 12.09
C PHE A 290 -7.53 13.86 10.66
N GLY A 291 -7.61 15.00 9.95
CA GLY A 291 -8.08 15.00 8.56
C GLY A 291 -9.59 14.99 8.38
N LYS A 292 -10.36 15.05 9.49
CA LYS A 292 -11.79 15.32 9.45
C LYS A 292 -12.07 16.71 10.00
N THR A 293 -12.84 17.49 9.23
CA THR A 293 -13.35 18.80 9.60
C THR A 293 -14.87 18.70 9.76
N GLU A 294 -15.52 19.78 10.22
CA GLU A 294 -16.99 19.86 10.22
C GLU A 294 -17.59 19.70 8.83
N THR A 295 -16.84 20.06 7.79
CA THR A 295 -17.22 19.95 6.38
C THR A 295 -16.81 18.62 5.74
N GLY A 296 -16.15 17.71 6.46
CA GLY A 296 -15.82 16.37 5.97
C GLY A 296 -14.32 16.03 5.94
N THR A 297 -13.93 15.17 5.02
CA THR A 297 -12.54 14.69 4.83
C THR A 297 -11.72 15.70 4.07
N VAL A 298 -10.46 15.92 4.48
CA VAL A 298 -9.48 16.75 3.74
C VAL A 298 -8.75 15.86 2.74
N TRP A 299 -9.04 16.09 1.45
CA TRP A 299 -8.52 15.32 0.34
C TRP A 299 -7.21 15.92 -0.19
N LEU A 300 -6.39 15.09 -0.85
CA LEU A 300 -5.19 15.54 -1.55
C LEU A 300 -5.50 16.01 -2.98
N ASP A 301 -6.69 15.69 -3.49
CA ASP A 301 -7.16 16.17 -4.78
C ASP A 301 -7.63 17.63 -4.66
N PRO A 302 -7.09 18.57 -5.47
CA PRO A 302 -7.46 19.99 -5.42
C PRO A 302 -8.90 20.27 -5.87
N GLU A 303 -9.53 19.35 -6.61
CA GLU A 303 -10.94 19.45 -6.99
C GLU A 303 -11.89 19.09 -5.85
N LEU A 304 -11.45 18.19 -4.93
CA LEU A 304 -12.23 17.80 -3.76
C LEU A 304 -11.94 18.67 -2.52
N THR A 305 -10.70 19.12 -2.37
CA THR A 305 -10.30 20.09 -1.34
C THR A 305 -9.44 21.15 -2.02
N SER A 306 -9.99 22.37 -2.18
CA SER A 306 -9.24 23.43 -2.86
C SER A 306 -7.90 23.71 -2.17
N PRO A 307 -6.86 24.19 -2.89
CA PRO A 307 -5.57 24.55 -2.28
C PRO A 307 -5.71 25.53 -1.12
N TYR A 308 -6.66 26.46 -1.18
CA TYR A 308 -6.96 27.40 -0.11
C TYR A 308 -7.53 26.67 1.13
N ALA A 309 -8.51 25.77 0.93
CA ALA A 309 -9.08 25.00 2.02
C ALA A 309 -8.03 24.07 2.67
N PHE A 310 -7.16 23.45 1.86
CA PHE A 310 -6.04 22.65 2.33
C PHE A 310 -5.05 23.46 3.15
N TYR A 311 -4.68 24.67 2.65
CA TYR A 311 -3.84 25.61 3.40
C TYR A 311 -4.48 26.02 4.72
N GLN A 312 -5.77 26.38 4.72
CA GLN A 312 -6.49 26.77 5.93
C GLN A 312 -6.60 25.65 6.95
N PHE A 313 -6.72 24.41 6.50
CA PHE A 313 -6.70 23.24 7.38
C PHE A 313 -5.40 23.16 8.21
N TRP A 314 -4.25 23.34 7.56
CA TRP A 314 -2.96 23.35 8.24
C TRP A 314 -2.73 24.63 9.05
N PHE A 315 -3.13 25.78 8.53
CA PHE A 315 -2.96 27.06 9.19
C PHE A 315 -3.75 27.16 10.52
N ASN A 316 -4.90 26.50 10.59
CA ASN A 316 -5.73 26.44 11.79
C ASN A 316 -5.39 25.25 12.71
N THR A 317 -4.22 24.67 12.57
CA THR A 317 -3.74 23.62 13.49
C THR A 317 -3.58 24.21 14.90
N ASP A 318 -4.03 23.44 15.90
CA ASP A 318 -3.86 23.79 17.32
C ASP A 318 -2.36 23.90 17.65
N ASP A 319 -1.95 24.95 18.39
CA ASP A 319 -0.55 25.19 18.75
C ASP A 319 0.11 23.97 19.43
N ARG A 320 -0.67 23.17 20.16
CA ARG A 320 -0.19 21.93 20.80
C ARG A 320 0.24 20.86 19.81
N ASP A 321 -0.29 20.90 18.58
CA ASP A 321 -0.02 19.93 17.53
C ASP A 321 1.05 20.37 16.53
N VAL A 322 1.32 21.68 16.42
CA VAL A 322 2.20 22.27 15.40
C VAL A 322 3.55 21.58 15.33
N VAL A 323 4.25 21.43 16.47
CA VAL A 323 5.58 20.80 16.52
C VAL A 323 5.54 19.35 16.05
N ARG A 324 4.48 18.61 16.40
CA ARG A 324 4.29 17.21 16.00
C ARG A 324 4.04 17.07 14.51
N TYR A 325 3.26 17.98 13.92
CA TYR A 325 2.93 17.90 12.49
C TYR A 325 4.03 18.46 11.58
N LEU A 326 4.91 19.32 12.10
CA LEU A 326 6.09 19.82 11.39
C LEU A 326 7.26 18.82 11.38
N LYS A 327 7.26 17.85 12.28
CA LYS A 327 8.22 16.74 12.29
C LYS A 327 7.79 15.64 11.32
#